data_440599684f9dc27b35caf493eb6c1128
#
_entry.id   440599684f9dc27b35caf493eb6c1128
#
_cell.length_a   1.000
_cell.length_b   1.000
_cell.length_c   1.000
_cell.angle_alpha   90.00
_cell.angle_beta   90.00
_cell.angle_gamma   90.00
#
_symmetry.space_group_name_H-M   'P 1'
#
loop_
_entity.id
_entity.type
_entity.pdbx_description
1 polymer ?
#
loop_
_entity_poly.entity_id
_entity_poly.type
_entity_poly.pdbx_seq_one_letter_code
_entity_poly.pdbx_strand_id
1 'polypeptide(L)' 'MKIEWANKTKIPFSHVSVGQCFLDDNDNVCIACEDYWVAILATGEIYEPSDPNKYMVTPINAKIVIE' A
#
# COMPACT_ATOMS: atom_id res chain seq x y z
N MET A 1 15.65 -11.45 -6.53
CA MET A 1 15.31 -10.27 -7.32
C MET A 1 15.55 -9.02 -6.48
N LYS A 2 16.34 -8.13 -7.00
CA LYS A 2 16.63 -6.89 -6.28
C LYS A 2 15.59 -5.85 -6.64
N ILE A 3 14.79 -5.44 -5.65
CA ILE A 3 13.83 -4.37 -5.86
C ILE A 3 14.52 -3.06 -5.49
N GLU A 4 14.76 -2.22 -6.50
CA GLU A 4 15.30 -0.89 -6.26
C GLU A 4 14.14 0.09 -6.12
N TRP A 5 14.08 0.73 -4.96
CA TRP A 5 13.12 1.80 -4.71
C TRP A 5 13.81 3.12 -5.04
N ALA A 6 13.40 3.73 -6.13
CA ALA A 6 13.97 5.02 -6.55
C ALA A 6 13.60 6.14 -5.58
N ASN A 7 12.45 6.04 -4.92
CA ASN A 7 11.99 7.01 -3.94
C ASN A 7 11.27 6.32 -2.78
N LYS A 8 11.83 6.44 -1.59
CA LYS A 8 11.20 5.96 -0.36
C LYS A 8 10.43 7.08 0.34
N THR A 9 9.81 7.96 -0.43
CA THR A 9 9.01 9.04 0.12
C THR A 9 7.68 8.50 0.57
N LYS A 10 7.37 8.73 1.86
CA LYS A 10 6.06 8.35 2.40
C LYS A 10 5.03 9.41 2.04
N ILE A 11 3.83 8.95 1.71
CA ILE A 11 2.69 9.82 1.44
C ILE A 11 1.52 9.39 2.31
N PRO A 12 0.55 10.29 2.57
CA PRO A 12 -0.68 9.88 3.26
C PRO A 12 -1.44 8.82 2.45
N PHE A 13 -1.98 7.84 3.14
CA PHE A 13 -2.75 6.77 2.48
C PHE A 13 -3.91 7.33 1.65
N SER A 14 -4.51 8.43 2.09
CA SER A 14 -5.60 9.09 1.35
C SER A 14 -5.19 9.52 -0.07
N HIS A 15 -3.89 9.64 -0.35
CA HIS A 15 -3.37 9.98 -1.68
C HIS A 15 -3.11 8.74 -2.55
N VAL A 16 -3.25 7.54 -2.00
CA VAL A 16 -3.04 6.31 -2.75
C VAL A 16 -4.32 5.97 -3.51
N SER A 17 -4.17 5.66 -4.80
CA SER A 17 -5.32 5.29 -5.65
C SER A 17 -5.78 3.87 -5.34
N VAL A 18 -7.09 3.62 -5.48
CA VAL A 18 -7.63 2.26 -5.36
C VAL A 18 -6.93 1.34 -6.36
N GLY A 19 -6.50 0.17 -5.88
CA GLY A 19 -5.76 -0.79 -6.68
C GLY A 19 -4.26 -0.58 -6.70
N GLN A 20 -3.77 0.52 -6.15
CA GLN A 20 -2.34 0.78 -6.05
C GLN A 20 -1.73 0.01 -4.88
N CYS A 21 -0.55 -0.58 -5.10
CA CYS A 21 0.19 -1.25 -4.04
C CYS A 21 1.08 -0.27 -3.29
N PHE A 22 1.33 -0.56 -2.02
CA PHE A 22 2.19 0.24 -1.17
C PHE A 22 2.77 -0.62 -0.05
N LEU A 23 3.79 -0.08 0.65
CA LEU A 23 4.35 -0.71 1.84
C LEU A 23 3.82 0.00 3.09
N ASP A 24 3.45 -0.77 4.10
CA ASP A 24 3.09 -0.23 5.41
C ASP A 24 4.34 -0.01 6.27
N ASP A 25 4.14 0.36 7.54
CA ASP A 25 5.26 0.63 8.46
C ASP A 25 6.09 -0.61 8.79
N ASN A 26 5.56 -1.80 8.55
CA ASN A 26 6.23 -3.07 8.79
C ASN A 26 6.79 -3.69 7.51
N ASP A 27 6.86 -2.91 6.42
CA ASP A 27 7.31 -3.36 5.10
C ASP A 27 6.43 -4.47 4.50
N ASN A 28 5.17 -4.58 4.91
CA ASN A 28 4.22 -5.49 4.29
C ASN A 28 3.68 -4.88 3.00
N VAL A 29 3.61 -5.69 1.95
CA VAL A 29 3.00 -5.25 0.70
C VAL A 29 1.49 -5.27 0.85
N CYS A 30 0.88 -4.11 0.63
CA CYS A 30 -0.55 -3.92 0.76
C CYS A 30 -1.13 -3.38 -0.53
N ILE A 31 -2.44 -3.51 -0.69
CA ILE A 31 -3.16 -2.92 -1.81
C ILE A 31 -4.29 -2.04 -1.27
N ALA A 32 -4.45 -0.87 -1.88
CA ALA A 32 -5.53 0.04 -1.51
C ALA A 32 -6.85 -0.44 -2.10
N CYS A 33 -7.85 -0.60 -1.23
CA CYS A 33 -9.20 -1.00 -1.60
C CYS A 33 -10.14 0.19 -1.54
N GLU A 34 -11.39 0.02 -1.97
CA GLU A 34 -12.40 1.07 -1.90
C GLU A 34 -12.68 1.48 -0.46
N ASP A 35 -13.16 2.69 -0.26
CA ASP A 35 -13.55 3.26 1.04
C ASP A 35 -12.41 3.28 2.06
N TYR A 36 -11.17 3.46 1.60
CA TYR A 36 -9.97 3.52 2.44
C TYR A 36 -9.67 2.21 3.19
N TRP A 37 -10.12 1.09 2.65
CA TRP A 37 -9.72 -0.22 3.16
C TRP A 37 -8.35 -0.62 2.62
N VAL A 38 -7.66 -1.44 3.38
CA VAL A 38 -6.32 -1.96 3.03
C VAL A 38 -6.34 -3.47 3.14
N ALA A 39 -5.80 -4.13 2.11
CA ALA A 39 -5.58 -5.58 2.16
C ALA A 39 -4.08 -5.87 2.21
N ILE A 40 -3.66 -6.66 3.18
CA ILE A 40 -2.27 -7.11 3.30
C ILE A 40 -2.13 -8.39 2.48
N LEU A 41 -1.31 -8.34 1.42
CA LEU A 41 -1.23 -9.45 0.47
C LEU A 41 -0.65 -10.73 1.07
N ALA A 42 0.29 -10.60 2.00
CA ALA A 42 0.95 -11.77 2.59
C ALA A 42 0.02 -12.59 3.49
N THR A 43 -0.92 -11.94 4.17
CA THR A 43 -1.80 -12.59 5.16
C THR A 43 -3.25 -12.66 4.73
N GLY A 44 -3.65 -11.85 3.77
CA GLY A 44 -5.06 -11.71 3.37
C GLY A 44 -5.90 -10.90 4.35
N GLU A 45 -5.27 -10.34 5.37
CA GLU A 45 -5.99 -9.50 6.34
C GLU A 45 -6.45 -8.20 5.70
N ILE A 46 -7.61 -7.73 6.11
CA ILE A 46 -8.18 -6.47 5.63
C ILE A 46 -8.42 -5.58 6.84
N TYR A 47 -8.00 -4.32 6.73
CA TYR A 47 -8.25 -3.36 7.81
C TYR A 47 -8.54 -1.97 7.22
N GLU A 48 -9.13 -1.12 8.05
CA GLU A 48 -9.40 0.27 7.70
C GLU A 48 -8.59 1.18 8.63
N PRO A 49 -7.67 2.00 8.10
CA PRO A 49 -6.96 2.97 8.93
C PRO A 49 -7.93 3.96 9.56
N SER A 50 -7.72 4.27 10.83
CA SER A 50 -8.59 5.20 11.56
C SER A 50 -8.51 6.63 11.02
N ASP A 51 -7.34 7.02 10.49
CA ASP A 51 -7.14 8.33 9.88
C ASP A 51 -6.27 8.20 8.62
N PRO A 52 -6.90 8.03 7.44
CA PRO A 52 -6.14 7.87 6.19
C PRO A 52 -5.26 9.06 5.85
N ASN A 53 -5.57 10.24 6.35
CA ASN A 53 -4.76 11.44 6.09
C ASN A 53 -3.47 11.46 6.90
N LYS A 54 -3.43 10.74 8.01
CA LYS A 54 -2.25 10.65 8.89
C LYS A 54 -1.50 9.33 8.75
N TYR A 55 -2.11 8.33 8.11
CA TYR A 55 -1.47 7.04 7.89
C TYR A 55 -0.50 7.16 6.73
N MET A 56 0.80 7.20 7.04
CA MET A 56 1.85 7.38 6.03
C MET A 56 2.28 6.03 5.47
N VAL A 57 2.34 5.94 4.16
CA VAL A 57 2.69 4.70 3.45
C VAL A 57 3.70 5.01 2.34
N THR A 58 4.41 3.98 1.90
CA THR A 58 5.38 4.10 0.80
C THR A 58 4.78 3.49 -0.46
N PRO A 59 4.38 4.30 -1.46
CA PRO A 59 3.82 3.75 -2.70
C PRO A 59 4.89 2.95 -3.46
N ILE A 60 4.48 1.86 -4.09
CA ILE A 60 5.36 1.03 -4.89
C ILE A 60 4.76 0.81 -6.26
N ASN A 61 5.60 0.74 -7.28
CA ASN A 61 5.19 0.48 -8.65
C ASN A 61 5.13 -1.04 -8.91
N ALA A 62 4.41 -1.76 -8.05
CA ALA A 62 4.18 -3.18 -8.26
C ALA A 62 2.84 -3.35 -8.94
N LYS A 63 2.82 -4.05 -10.06
CA LYS A 63 1.60 -4.46 -10.73
C LYS A 63 1.40 -5.94 -10.49
N ILE A 64 0.22 -6.31 -10.03
CA ILE A 64 -0.14 -7.72 -10.01
C ILE A 64 -0.52 -8.07 -11.45
N VAL A 65 0.34 -8.84 -12.10
CA VAL A 65 0.06 -9.35 -13.44
C VAL A 65 -0.57 -10.73 -13.26
N ILE A 66 -1.82 -10.83 -13.62
CA ILE A 66 -2.51 -12.12 -13.67
C ILE A 66 -2.38 -12.63 -15.10
N GLU A 67 -1.57 -13.67 -15.23
CA GLU A 67 -1.43 -14.35 -16.50
C GLU A 67 -2.32 -15.58 -16.54
#